data_2c48aebee33854fd5ce75847202aeec6
#
_entry.id   2c48aebee33854fd5ce75847202aeec6
#
_cell.length_a   1.000
_cell.length_b   1.000
_cell.length_c   1.000
_cell.angle_alpha   90.00
_cell.angle_beta   90.00
_cell.angle_gamma   90.00
#
_symmetry.space_group_name_H-M   'P 1'
#
loop_
_entity.id
_entity.type
_entity.pdbx_description
1 polymer ?
#
loop_
_entity_poly.entity_id
_entity_poly.type
_entity_poly.pdbx_seq_one_letter_code
_entity_poly.pdbx_strand_id
1 'polypeptide(L)'
;MSTIKEFLTSDHGRCDEYFADMEKNATESLEGAKESCEAFIHETEKHFQMEERVMFEEFESKTGMTEGPTAMMRHEHEQMRNLMSQMREALDVDNKDKYLGLTETLMILLQQHNMKEEQMLYPMAQQHLSADSDRIIDMMQSIVID
;
A
#
# COMPACT_ATOMS: atom_id res chain seq x y z
N MET A 1 19.76 12.23 -3.26
CA MET A 1 18.90 11.86 -2.13
C MET A 1 17.44 11.91 -2.57
N SER A 2 16.66 10.92 -2.16
CA SER A 2 15.25 10.86 -2.53
C SER A 2 14.42 11.82 -1.68
N THR A 3 13.37 12.36 -2.27
CA THR A 3 12.32 13.07 -1.54
C THR A 3 11.32 12.05 -1.01
N ILE A 4 10.47 12.47 -0.08
CA ILE A 4 9.38 11.61 0.45
C ILE A 4 8.51 11.14 -0.71
N LYS A 5 8.15 12.04 -1.62
CA LYS A 5 7.35 11.71 -2.81
C LYS A 5 8.04 10.65 -3.68
N GLU A 6 9.33 10.85 -3.98
CA GLU A 6 10.09 9.91 -4.80
C GLU A 6 10.21 8.53 -4.12
N PHE A 7 10.48 8.52 -2.82
CA PHE A 7 10.62 7.28 -2.06
C PHE A 7 9.31 6.48 -2.07
N LEU A 8 8.20 7.11 -1.74
CA LEU A 8 6.90 6.41 -1.66
C LEU A 8 6.36 6.04 -3.04
N THR A 9 6.57 6.88 -4.05
CA THR A 9 6.17 6.56 -5.44
C THR A 9 6.96 5.36 -5.95
N SER A 10 8.27 5.32 -5.66
CA SER A 10 9.11 4.17 -6.00
C SER A 10 8.62 2.91 -5.30
N ASP A 11 8.18 3.03 -4.05
CA ASP A 11 7.66 1.88 -3.30
C ASP A 11 6.33 1.36 -3.86
N HIS A 12 5.49 2.24 -4.43
CA HIS A 12 4.32 1.81 -5.20
C HIS A 12 4.75 0.89 -6.36
N GLY A 13 5.80 1.27 -7.09
CA GLY A 13 6.32 0.46 -8.20
C GLY A 13 6.81 -0.90 -7.73
N ARG A 14 7.45 -0.95 -6.57
CA ARG A 14 7.90 -2.20 -5.96
C ARG A 14 6.71 -3.10 -5.63
N CYS A 15 5.66 -2.55 -5.03
CA CYS A 15 4.44 -3.31 -4.73
C CYS A 15 3.71 -3.76 -5.99
N ASP A 16 3.74 -2.95 -7.05
CA ASP A 16 3.16 -3.31 -8.35
C ASP A 16 3.83 -4.55 -8.96
N GLU A 17 5.13 -4.74 -8.74
CA GLU A 17 5.84 -5.93 -9.19
C GLU A 17 5.31 -7.18 -8.48
N TYR A 18 5.05 -7.08 -7.18
CA TYR A 18 4.44 -8.19 -6.44
C TYR A 18 3.02 -8.48 -6.93
N PHE A 19 2.27 -7.42 -7.27
CA PHE A 19 0.94 -7.60 -7.83
C PHE A 19 0.99 -8.32 -9.18
N ALA A 20 1.93 -7.95 -10.04
CA ALA A 20 2.11 -8.59 -11.35
C ALA A 20 2.45 -10.07 -11.19
N ASP A 21 3.32 -10.41 -10.22
CA ASP A 21 3.64 -11.81 -9.92
C ASP A 21 2.41 -12.56 -9.43
N MET A 22 1.59 -11.93 -8.60
CA MET A 22 0.36 -12.51 -8.09
C MET A 22 -0.62 -12.80 -9.22
N GLU A 23 -0.78 -11.87 -10.17
CA GLU A 23 -1.63 -12.08 -11.35
C GLU A 23 -1.12 -13.22 -12.22
N LYS A 24 0.18 -13.27 -12.45
CA LYS A 24 0.81 -14.31 -13.26
C LYS A 24 0.59 -15.70 -12.65
N ASN A 25 0.70 -15.80 -11.33
CA ASN A 25 0.62 -17.09 -10.63
C ASN A 25 -0.82 -17.48 -10.27
N ALA A 26 -1.79 -16.59 -10.46
CA ALA A 26 -3.18 -16.82 -10.02
C ALA A 26 -3.82 -18.05 -10.61
N THR A 27 -3.43 -18.47 -11.80
CA THR A 27 -4.04 -19.60 -12.51
C THR A 27 -3.10 -20.80 -12.67
N GLU A 28 -1.85 -20.72 -12.20
CA GLU A 28 -0.87 -21.79 -12.38
C GLU A 28 -1.09 -22.96 -11.43
N SER A 29 -1.12 -22.66 -10.10
CA SER A 29 -1.38 -23.68 -9.09
C SER A 29 -1.92 -22.99 -7.84
N LEU A 30 -2.66 -23.73 -7.03
CA LEU A 30 -3.18 -23.17 -5.76
C LEU A 30 -2.02 -22.77 -4.85
N GLU A 31 -0.99 -23.58 -4.76
CA GLU A 31 0.18 -23.28 -3.93
C GLU A 31 0.90 -22.02 -4.40
N GLY A 32 1.13 -21.91 -5.71
CA GLY A 32 1.77 -20.70 -6.29
C GLY A 32 0.93 -19.47 -6.09
N ALA A 33 -0.39 -19.58 -6.22
CA ALA A 33 -1.31 -18.46 -5.96
C ALA A 33 -1.24 -18.02 -4.51
N LYS A 34 -1.23 -18.95 -3.57
CA LYS A 34 -1.12 -18.63 -2.12
C LYS A 34 0.19 -17.93 -1.79
N GLU A 35 1.30 -18.44 -2.30
CA GLU A 35 2.62 -17.84 -2.04
C GLU A 35 2.71 -16.41 -2.56
N SER A 36 2.30 -16.18 -3.82
CA SER A 36 2.37 -14.85 -4.42
C SER A 36 1.38 -13.88 -3.78
N CYS A 37 0.21 -14.37 -3.37
CA CYS A 37 -0.77 -13.56 -2.65
C CYS A 37 -0.21 -13.11 -1.29
N GLU A 38 0.37 -14.03 -0.53
CA GLU A 38 0.97 -13.68 0.77
C GLU A 38 2.12 -12.70 0.63
N ALA A 39 2.97 -12.87 -0.38
CA ALA A 39 4.07 -11.95 -0.63
C ALA A 39 3.55 -10.54 -0.95
N PHE A 40 2.56 -10.45 -1.82
CA PHE A 40 1.94 -9.16 -2.16
C PHE A 40 1.32 -8.49 -0.94
N ILE A 41 0.54 -9.23 -0.16
CA ILE A 41 -0.12 -8.70 1.05
C ILE A 41 0.91 -8.19 2.04
N HIS A 42 1.98 -8.95 2.27
CA HIS A 42 3.04 -8.56 3.20
C HIS A 42 3.71 -7.24 2.78
N GLU A 43 4.08 -7.14 1.51
CA GLU A 43 4.78 -5.94 1.01
C GLU A 43 3.86 -4.72 0.94
N THR A 44 2.59 -4.94 0.60
CA THR A 44 1.59 -3.86 0.59
C THR A 44 1.31 -3.38 2.01
N GLU A 45 1.18 -4.29 2.98
CA GLU A 45 1.00 -3.93 4.38
C GLU A 45 2.19 -3.15 4.92
N LYS A 46 3.39 -3.53 4.53
CA LYS A 46 4.60 -2.77 4.90
C LYS A 46 4.52 -1.34 4.38
N HIS A 47 4.12 -1.16 3.13
CA HIS A 47 3.95 0.17 2.54
C HIS A 47 2.89 0.97 3.31
N PHE A 48 1.74 0.36 3.61
CA PHE A 48 0.69 1.03 4.39
C PHE A 48 1.20 1.47 5.75
N GLN A 49 1.98 0.63 6.43
CA GLN A 49 2.50 0.97 7.75
C GLN A 49 3.57 2.06 7.69
N MET A 50 4.39 2.10 6.64
CA MET A 50 5.32 3.22 6.43
C MET A 50 4.56 4.54 6.35
N GLU A 51 3.44 4.54 5.66
CA GLU A 51 2.60 5.73 5.57
C GLU A 51 1.91 6.04 6.89
N GLU A 52 1.18 5.09 7.46
CA GLU A 52 0.35 5.31 8.64
C GLU A 52 1.15 5.63 9.88
N ARG A 53 2.26 4.93 10.11
CA ARG A 53 3.06 5.06 11.32
C ARG A 53 4.08 6.18 11.25
N VAL A 54 4.46 6.61 10.05
CA VAL A 54 5.50 7.63 9.89
C VAL A 54 4.98 8.84 9.13
N MET A 55 4.74 8.71 7.83
CA MET A 55 4.46 9.89 6.99
C MET A 55 3.15 10.57 7.39
N PHE A 56 2.08 9.82 7.61
CA PHE A 56 0.79 10.42 7.98
C PHE A 56 0.88 11.11 9.34
N GLU A 57 1.53 10.49 10.32
CA GLU A 57 1.68 11.09 11.65
C GLU A 57 2.51 12.37 11.60
N GLU A 58 3.59 12.38 10.84
CA GLU A 58 4.43 13.57 10.68
C GLU A 58 3.66 14.68 9.98
N PHE A 59 2.89 14.35 8.94
CA PHE A 59 2.09 15.33 8.21
C PHE A 59 0.99 15.91 9.11
N GLU A 60 0.27 15.05 9.82
CA GLU A 60 -0.79 15.48 10.75
C GLU A 60 -0.27 16.36 11.86
N SER A 61 0.90 16.01 12.40
CA SER A 61 1.55 16.78 13.45
C SER A 61 1.97 18.17 12.95
N LYS A 62 2.52 18.22 11.73
CA LYS A 62 3.04 19.47 11.17
C LYS A 62 1.94 20.43 10.73
N THR A 63 0.86 19.88 10.15
CA THR A 63 -0.20 20.69 9.54
C THR A 63 -1.44 20.86 10.44
N GLY A 64 -1.61 19.98 11.42
CA GLY A 64 -2.84 19.93 12.21
C GLY A 64 -4.02 19.29 11.48
N MET A 65 -3.82 18.81 10.24
CA MET A 65 -4.90 18.22 9.44
C MET A 65 -5.04 16.73 9.75
N THR A 66 -5.92 16.40 10.71
CA THR A 66 -6.15 15.01 11.13
C THR A 66 -7.40 14.40 10.51
N GLU A 67 -8.25 15.20 9.87
CA GLU A 67 -9.48 14.75 9.23
C GLU A 67 -9.48 14.98 7.72
N GLY A 68 -8.31 15.27 7.16
CA GLY A 68 -8.16 15.58 5.74
C GLY A 68 -7.67 14.40 4.92
N PRO A 69 -6.67 14.63 4.04
CA PRO A 69 -6.23 13.60 3.09
C PRO A 69 -5.67 12.35 3.75
N THR A 70 -5.00 12.46 4.89
CA THR A 70 -4.47 11.27 5.57
C THR A 70 -5.59 10.41 6.15
N ALA A 71 -6.65 11.01 6.68
CA ALA A 71 -7.80 10.25 7.18
C ALA A 71 -8.47 9.47 6.05
N MET A 72 -8.60 10.07 4.87
CA MET A 72 -9.14 9.40 3.70
C MET A 72 -8.27 8.21 3.30
N MET A 73 -6.95 8.40 3.27
CA MET A 73 -6.02 7.32 2.88
C MET A 73 -6.03 6.18 3.90
N ARG A 74 -6.12 6.50 5.20
CA ARG A 74 -6.24 5.47 6.24
C ARG A 74 -7.51 4.63 6.04
N HIS A 75 -8.61 5.27 5.69
CA HIS A 75 -9.88 4.58 5.42
C HIS A 75 -9.76 3.68 4.19
N GLU A 76 -9.13 4.17 3.12
CA GLU A 76 -8.91 3.38 1.90
C GLU A 76 -7.99 2.18 2.18
N HIS A 77 -6.97 2.35 3.02
CA HIS A 77 -6.13 1.23 3.46
C HIS A 77 -6.97 0.13 4.12
N GLU A 78 -7.91 0.51 4.99
CA GLU A 78 -8.77 -0.48 5.65
C GLU A 78 -9.67 -1.22 4.66
N GLN A 79 -10.20 -0.52 3.65
CA GLN A 79 -10.98 -1.16 2.59
C GLN A 79 -10.14 -2.17 1.82
N MET A 80 -8.91 -1.81 1.49
CA MET A 80 -8.00 -2.71 0.76
C MET A 80 -7.55 -3.89 1.62
N ARG A 81 -7.31 -3.66 2.93
CA ARG A 81 -7.01 -4.75 3.87
C ARG A 81 -8.12 -5.76 3.93
N ASN A 82 -9.37 -5.29 3.94
CA ASN A 82 -10.53 -6.16 3.96
C ASN A 82 -10.60 -7.02 2.68
N LEU A 83 -10.33 -6.43 1.52
CA LEU A 83 -10.29 -7.18 0.26
C LEU A 83 -9.17 -8.22 0.27
N MET A 84 -7.99 -7.87 0.77
CA MET A 84 -6.87 -8.80 0.86
C MET A 84 -7.18 -9.97 1.80
N SER A 85 -7.88 -9.71 2.90
CA SER A 85 -8.33 -10.76 3.80
C SER A 85 -9.30 -11.73 3.11
N GLN A 86 -10.23 -11.18 2.33
CA GLN A 86 -11.18 -12.00 1.56
C GLN A 86 -10.48 -12.82 0.48
N MET A 87 -9.44 -12.26 -0.13
CA MET A 87 -8.62 -12.99 -1.11
C MET A 87 -7.96 -14.21 -0.48
N ARG A 88 -7.39 -14.06 0.72
CA ARG A 88 -6.83 -15.18 1.47
C ARG A 88 -7.87 -16.26 1.75
N GLU A 89 -9.04 -15.85 2.21
CA GLU A 89 -10.14 -16.80 2.48
C GLU A 89 -10.57 -17.55 1.24
N ALA A 90 -10.67 -16.85 0.11
CA ALA A 90 -11.05 -17.49 -1.15
C ALA A 90 -10.03 -18.55 -1.57
N LEU A 91 -8.73 -18.29 -1.39
CA LEU A 91 -7.68 -19.27 -1.68
C LEU A 91 -7.70 -20.43 -0.69
N ASP A 92 -7.99 -20.17 0.58
CA ASP A 92 -8.05 -21.23 1.60
C ASP A 92 -9.14 -22.24 1.31
N VAL A 93 -10.24 -21.82 0.69
CA VAL A 93 -11.33 -22.71 0.32
C VAL A 93 -11.33 -23.07 -1.19
N ASP A 94 -10.23 -22.75 -1.87
CA ASP A 94 -10.03 -23.02 -3.30
C ASP A 94 -11.16 -22.47 -4.18
N ASN A 95 -11.63 -21.26 -3.86
CA ASN A 95 -12.63 -20.56 -4.65
C ASN A 95 -11.95 -19.61 -5.62
N LYS A 96 -11.49 -20.14 -6.73
CA LYS A 96 -10.68 -19.40 -7.71
C LYS A 96 -11.43 -18.24 -8.35
N ASP A 97 -12.69 -18.43 -8.71
CA ASP A 97 -13.48 -17.37 -9.35
C ASP A 97 -13.64 -16.19 -8.43
N LYS A 98 -13.92 -16.44 -7.14
CA LYS A 98 -14.04 -15.38 -6.15
C LYS A 98 -12.71 -14.66 -5.95
N TYR A 99 -11.60 -15.41 -5.88
CA TYR A 99 -10.27 -14.85 -5.75
C TYR A 99 -9.94 -13.90 -6.91
N LEU A 100 -10.20 -14.34 -8.15
CA LEU A 100 -9.91 -13.53 -9.33
C LEU A 100 -10.75 -12.24 -9.35
N GLY A 101 -12.03 -12.34 -8.99
CA GLY A 101 -12.90 -11.16 -8.91
C GLY A 101 -12.45 -10.16 -7.85
N LEU A 102 -12.04 -10.65 -6.68
CA LEU A 102 -11.52 -9.80 -5.61
C LEU A 102 -10.22 -9.11 -6.03
N THR A 103 -9.36 -9.84 -6.74
CA THR A 103 -8.09 -9.30 -7.24
C THR A 103 -8.33 -8.16 -8.22
N GLU A 104 -9.30 -8.29 -9.12
CA GLU A 104 -9.66 -7.22 -10.06
C GLU A 104 -10.17 -5.99 -9.32
N THR A 105 -11.04 -6.18 -8.33
CA THR A 105 -11.57 -5.09 -7.52
C THR A 105 -10.46 -4.37 -6.78
N LEU A 106 -9.55 -5.13 -6.18
CA LEU A 106 -8.40 -4.57 -5.47
C LEU A 106 -7.52 -3.74 -6.42
N MET A 107 -7.26 -4.24 -7.62
CA MET A 107 -6.44 -3.54 -8.61
C MET A 107 -7.00 -2.15 -8.91
N ILE A 108 -8.31 -2.06 -9.13
CA ILE A 108 -8.97 -0.78 -9.43
C ILE A 108 -8.84 0.19 -8.26
N LEU A 109 -9.14 -0.29 -7.04
CA LEU A 109 -9.06 0.54 -5.85
C LEU A 109 -7.62 0.99 -5.57
N LEU A 110 -6.67 0.08 -5.74
CA LEU A 110 -5.25 0.38 -5.50
C LEU A 110 -4.73 1.42 -6.48
N GLN A 111 -5.07 1.31 -7.76
CA GLN A 111 -4.66 2.29 -8.77
C GLN A 111 -5.23 3.68 -8.48
N GLN A 112 -6.50 3.75 -8.11
CA GLN A 112 -7.15 5.02 -7.75
C GLN A 112 -6.51 5.62 -6.49
N HIS A 113 -6.27 4.79 -5.48
CA HIS A 113 -5.64 5.19 -4.23
C HIS A 113 -4.22 5.73 -4.48
N ASN A 114 -3.41 4.98 -5.22
CA ASN A 114 -2.03 5.38 -5.50
C ASN A 114 -1.98 6.68 -6.30
N MET A 115 -2.91 6.88 -7.23
CA MET A 115 -2.99 8.10 -8.01
C MET A 115 -3.27 9.31 -7.11
N LYS A 116 -4.20 9.19 -6.17
CA LYS A 116 -4.50 10.26 -5.21
C LYS A 116 -3.28 10.61 -4.35
N GLU A 117 -2.55 9.58 -3.92
CA GLU A 117 -1.32 9.80 -3.15
C GLU A 117 -0.26 10.51 -3.97
N GLU A 118 0.02 10.01 -5.16
CA GLU A 118 1.09 10.55 -6.00
C GLU A 118 0.78 11.94 -6.53
N GLN A 119 -0.47 12.24 -6.83
CA GLN A 119 -0.86 13.53 -7.41
C GLN A 119 -1.22 14.58 -6.36
N MET A 120 -1.65 14.17 -5.16
CA MET A 120 -2.13 15.10 -4.14
C MET A 120 -1.37 15.00 -2.83
N LEU A 121 -1.41 13.84 -2.17
CA LEU A 121 -0.89 13.72 -0.81
C LEU A 121 0.63 13.81 -0.74
N TYR A 122 1.34 13.09 -1.60
CA TYR A 122 2.80 13.09 -1.56
C TYR A 122 3.39 14.48 -1.88
N PRO A 123 2.87 15.23 -2.87
CA PRO A 123 3.33 16.61 -3.05
C PRO A 123 3.06 17.50 -1.84
N MET A 124 1.91 17.36 -1.19
CA MET A 124 1.59 18.12 0.02
C MET A 124 2.55 17.75 1.16
N ALA A 125 2.79 16.45 1.35
CA ALA A 125 3.70 15.97 2.38
C ALA A 125 5.12 16.49 2.13
N GLN A 126 5.59 16.44 0.89
CA GLN A 126 6.91 16.94 0.54
C GLN A 126 7.03 18.44 0.81
N GLN A 127 5.98 19.20 0.49
CA GLN A 127 5.97 20.65 0.73
C GLN A 127 6.09 20.97 2.23
N HIS A 128 5.34 20.26 3.07
CA HIS A 128 5.29 20.55 4.51
C HIS A 128 6.42 19.90 5.30
N LEU A 129 7.00 18.82 4.80
CA LEU A 129 7.96 17.99 5.53
C LEU A 129 9.37 18.01 4.90
N SER A 130 9.64 18.90 3.96
CA SER A 130 10.90 18.91 3.22
C SER A 130 12.12 19.03 4.13
N ALA A 131 12.02 19.81 5.21
CA ALA A 131 13.14 20.01 6.14
C ALA A 131 13.51 18.72 6.90
N ASP A 132 12.55 17.80 7.05
CA ASP A 132 12.72 16.55 7.79
C ASP A 132 12.72 15.32 6.86
N SER A 133 12.82 15.53 5.55
CA SER A 133 12.66 14.50 4.55
C SER A 133 13.56 13.28 4.79
N ASP A 134 14.85 13.49 5.02
CA ASP A 134 15.81 12.41 5.22
C ASP A 134 15.50 11.59 6.48
N ARG A 135 15.16 12.29 7.58
CA ARG A 135 14.79 11.64 8.84
C ARG A 135 13.54 10.79 8.67
N ILE A 136 12.54 11.33 7.97
CA ILE A 136 11.26 10.62 7.74
C ILE A 136 11.47 9.39 6.87
N ILE A 137 12.27 9.51 5.80
CA ILE A 137 12.58 8.37 4.93
C ILE A 137 13.31 7.29 5.73
N ASP A 138 14.29 7.66 6.55
CA ASP A 138 15.00 6.70 7.40
C ASP A 138 14.03 5.96 8.34
N MET A 139 13.08 6.68 8.92
CA MET A 139 12.07 6.08 9.80
C MET A 139 11.18 5.10 9.04
N MET A 140 10.77 5.45 7.81
CA MET A 140 9.96 4.56 6.97
C MET A 140 10.74 3.30 6.60
N GLN A 141 12.02 3.44 6.24
CA GLN A 141 12.87 2.29 5.91
C GLN A 141 13.09 1.36 7.09
N SER A 142 12.94 1.86 8.31
CA SER A 142 13.11 1.08 9.54
C SER A 142 11.87 0.29 9.93
N ILE A 143 10.75 0.49 9.25
CA ILE A 143 9.51 -0.21 9.57
C ILE A 143 9.68 -1.70 9.28
N VAL A 144 9.35 -2.51 10.29
CA VAL A 144 9.34 -3.97 10.18
C VAL A 144 7.95 -4.43 10.59
N ILE A 145 7.40 -5.37 9.83
CA ILE A 145 6.11 -5.99 10.16
C ILE A 145 6.31 -7.49 10.29
N ASP A 146 5.49 -8.11 11.11
CA ASP A 146 5.57 -9.56 11.38
C ASP A 146 4.95 -10.39 10.25
#